data_3de76bb1a7c76bd936b6c7259fae66ac
#
_entry.id   3de76bb1a7c76bd936b6c7259fae66ac
#
_cell.length_a   1.000
_cell.length_b   1.000
_cell.length_c   1.000
_cell.angle_alpha   90.00
_cell.angle_beta   90.00
_cell.angle_gamma   90.00
#
_symmetry.space_group_name_H-M   'P 1'
#
loop_
_entity.id
_entity.type
_entity.pdbx_description
1 polymer ?
#
loop_
_entity_poly.entity_id
_entity_poly.type
_entity_poly.pdbx_seq_one_letter_code
_entity_poly.pdbx_strand_id
1 'polypeptide(L)'
;MDPEGEDTNPGTESKPFATIMKVQEVVAAGDVVYINPGIYVVPADQPPMTTTTNGLYHCVFDMSKSGEAGKPISYLANPNKSGRPIFDLSQVKPVGQRVTVFYITGSNLHFKGFDVIGTQVTITEHTQSECFRVVQGANDNLYEDLKLHDGMAIGFYLTGGNNNHILNCDAYNNYDTVSEGGSGENVDGFGCHINGQGRGTGNVFEGCRAWYNCD
;
A
#
# COMPACT_ATOMS: atom_id res chain seq x y z
N MET A 1 12.85 -8.35 5.62
CA MET A 1 13.31 -7.85 4.29
C MET A 1 14.39 -6.79 4.47
N ASP A 2 15.23 -6.61 3.44
CA ASP A 2 16.27 -5.58 3.39
C ASP A 2 16.44 -5.12 1.93
N PRO A 3 16.65 -3.83 1.63
CA PRO A 3 16.85 -3.38 0.23
C PRO A 3 18.11 -3.97 -0.41
N GLU A 4 19.09 -4.42 0.39
CA GLU A 4 20.28 -5.14 -0.06
C GLU A 4 20.14 -6.68 0.04
N GLY A 5 18.93 -7.17 0.32
CA GLY A 5 18.62 -8.60 0.39
C GLY A 5 18.53 -9.24 -0.99
N GLU A 6 18.27 -10.54 -1.00
CA GLU A 6 18.07 -11.31 -2.24
C GLU A 6 16.90 -12.29 -2.05
N ASP A 7 16.04 -12.43 -3.06
CA ASP A 7 14.86 -13.31 -2.97
C ASP A 7 15.21 -14.81 -3.03
N THR A 8 16.46 -15.14 -3.33
CA THR A 8 17.03 -16.49 -3.20
C THR A 8 17.44 -16.85 -1.77
N ASN A 9 17.50 -15.86 -0.87
CA ASN A 9 17.83 -16.06 0.52
C ASN A 9 16.70 -16.81 1.28
N PRO A 10 17.00 -17.35 2.47
CA PRO A 10 15.99 -18.02 3.30
C PRO A 10 15.06 -17.09 4.09
N GLY A 11 15.23 -15.77 4.01
CA GLY A 11 14.41 -14.79 4.73
C GLY A 11 14.78 -14.59 6.21
N THR A 12 15.98 -15.00 6.62
CA THR A 12 16.49 -14.78 7.98
C THR A 12 17.04 -13.37 8.15
N GLU A 13 17.31 -12.96 9.39
CA GLU A 13 17.92 -11.65 9.70
C GLU A 13 19.25 -11.44 8.98
N SER A 14 20.09 -12.47 8.92
CA SER A 14 21.43 -12.42 8.27
C SER A 14 21.39 -12.63 6.76
N LYS A 15 20.29 -13.16 6.23
CA LYS A 15 20.05 -13.41 4.80
C LYS A 15 18.60 -13.07 4.47
N PRO A 16 18.25 -11.78 4.44
CA PRO A 16 16.88 -11.30 4.22
C PRO A 16 16.45 -11.44 2.77
N PHE A 17 15.14 -11.51 2.53
CA PHE A 17 14.53 -11.30 1.23
C PHE A 17 14.67 -9.84 0.79
N ALA A 18 14.67 -9.60 -0.51
CA ALA A 18 14.66 -8.26 -1.10
C ALA A 18 13.24 -7.69 -1.20
N THR A 19 12.24 -8.51 -1.59
CA THR A 19 10.95 -8.01 -2.08
C THR A 19 9.75 -8.48 -1.26
N ILE A 20 8.69 -7.67 -1.28
CA ILE A 20 7.34 -8.03 -0.78
C ILE A 20 6.78 -9.22 -1.56
N MET A 21 7.05 -9.32 -2.87
CA MET A 21 6.58 -10.41 -3.70
C MET A 21 7.07 -11.75 -3.15
N LYS A 22 8.36 -11.83 -2.83
CA LYS A 22 8.92 -13.05 -2.24
C LYS A 22 8.34 -13.36 -0.86
N VAL A 23 8.11 -12.35 -0.06
CA VAL A 23 7.45 -12.51 1.24
C VAL A 23 6.05 -13.10 1.07
N GLN A 24 5.27 -12.61 0.10
CA GLN A 24 3.92 -13.12 -0.17
C GLN A 24 3.90 -14.61 -0.58
N GLU A 25 4.96 -15.16 -1.12
CA GLU A 25 5.03 -16.59 -1.45
C GLU A 25 5.05 -17.46 -0.18
N VAL A 26 5.72 -17.02 0.88
CA VAL A 26 6.09 -17.85 2.02
C VAL A 26 5.35 -17.54 3.31
N VAL A 27 4.85 -16.32 3.48
CA VAL A 27 4.25 -15.85 4.73
C VAL A 27 2.94 -16.58 5.07
N ALA A 28 2.72 -16.81 6.36
CA ALA A 28 1.56 -17.48 6.93
C ALA A 28 1.03 -16.76 8.18
N ALA A 29 -0.16 -17.16 8.64
CA ALA A 29 -0.80 -16.57 9.82
C ALA A 29 0.10 -16.64 11.08
N GLY A 30 0.28 -15.49 11.73
CA GLY A 30 1.13 -15.31 12.90
C GLY A 30 2.58 -14.90 12.59
N ASP A 31 2.95 -14.83 11.31
CA ASP A 31 4.31 -14.41 10.94
C ASP A 31 4.48 -12.89 11.09
N VAL A 32 5.71 -12.52 11.48
CA VAL A 32 6.15 -11.12 11.54
C VAL A 32 7.27 -10.91 10.53
N VAL A 33 6.98 -10.04 9.57
CA VAL A 33 7.93 -9.61 8.55
C VAL A 33 8.56 -8.30 9.00
N TYR A 34 9.79 -8.32 9.46
CA TYR A 34 10.55 -7.11 9.73
C TYR A 34 11.10 -6.53 8.43
N ILE A 35 10.80 -5.25 8.20
CA ILE A 35 11.26 -4.48 7.05
C ILE A 35 12.38 -3.55 7.54
N ASN A 36 13.59 -3.78 7.07
CA ASN A 36 14.74 -2.95 7.44
C ASN A 36 14.64 -1.56 6.80
N PRO A 37 15.19 -0.51 7.46
CA PRO A 37 15.27 0.83 6.89
C PRO A 37 16.03 0.83 5.56
N GLY A 38 15.65 1.74 4.68
CA GLY A 38 16.26 1.95 3.39
C GLY A 38 15.20 2.16 2.30
N ILE A 39 15.67 2.38 1.06
CA ILE A 39 14.79 2.66 -0.07
C ILE A 39 14.62 1.38 -0.89
N TYR A 40 13.39 0.93 -0.99
CA TYR A 40 12.95 -0.20 -1.82
C TYR A 40 12.41 0.36 -3.13
N VAL A 41 13.31 0.55 -4.10
CA VAL A 41 12.92 1.05 -5.43
C VAL A 41 12.24 -0.07 -6.20
N VAL A 42 10.98 0.16 -6.60
CA VAL A 42 10.27 -0.77 -7.49
C VAL A 42 10.67 -0.45 -8.93
N PRO A 43 11.26 -1.39 -9.67
CA PRO A 43 11.76 -1.13 -11.00
C PRO A 43 10.63 -0.86 -12.02
N ALA A 44 10.96 -0.11 -13.07
CA ALA A 44 10.02 0.31 -14.12
C ALA A 44 9.35 -0.84 -14.87
N ASP A 45 10.06 -1.96 -15.00
CA ASP A 45 9.61 -3.18 -15.68
C ASP A 45 9.00 -4.22 -14.74
N GLN A 46 8.78 -3.86 -13.47
CA GLN A 46 8.12 -4.74 -12.51
C GLN A 46 6.71 -5.10 -13.00
N PRO A 47 6.44 -6.38 -13.30
CA PRO A 47 5.09 -6.78 -13.64
C PRO A 47 4.16 -6.65 -12.43
N PRO A 48 2.86 -6.40 -12.64
CA PRO A 48 1.91 -6.42 -11.52
C PRO A 48 1.83 -7.83 -10.92
N MET A 49 1.70 -7.93 -9.61
CA MET A 49 1.36 -9.22 -8.99
C MET A 49 -0.05 -9.67 -9.39
N THR A 50 -0.96 -8.70 -9.59
CA THR A 50 -2.29 -8.93 -10.12
C THR A 50 -2.80 -7.70 -10.87
N THR A 51 -3.86 -7.86 -11.64
CA THR A 51 -4.61 -6.77 -12.28
C THR A 51 -6.09 -6.90 -11.93
N THR A 52 -6.78 -5.78 -11.84
CA THR A 52 -8.22 -5.77 -11.53
C THR A 52 -8.98 -4.80 -12.43
N THR A 53 -10.32 -4.86 -12.38
CA THR A 53 -11.22 -4.02 -13.19
C THR A 53 -10.91 -4.13 -14.69
N ASN A 54 -10.93 -5.37 -15.22
CA ASN A 54 -10.62 -5.69 -16.63
C ASN A 54 -9.23 -5.19 -17.08
N GLY A 55 -8.23 -5.23 -16.17
CA GLY A 55 -6.87 -4.82 -16.46
C GLY A 55 -6.59 -3.32 -16.29
N LEU A 56 -7.56 -2.54 -15.81
CA LEU A 56 -7.37 -1.11 -15.59
C LEU A 56 -6.35 -0.81 -14.48
N TYR A 57 -6.29 -1.64 -13.44
CA TYR A 57 -5.37 -1.43 -12.32
C TYR A 57 -4.16 -2.36 -12.39
N HIS A 58 -2.98 -1.76 -12.40
CA HIS A 58 -1.70 -2.40 -12.17
C HIS A 58 -1.45 -2.47 -10.66
N CYS A 59 -1.74 -3.64 -10.06
CA CYS A 59 -1.54 -3.85 -8.64
C CYS A 59 -0.11 -4.34 -8.39
N VAL A 60 0.73 -3.49 -7.81
CA VAL A 60 2.15 -3.77 -7.60
C VAL A 60 2.35 -4.88 -6.59
N PHE A 61 1.73 -4.76 -5.41
CA PHE A 61 1.77 -5.75 -4.35
C PHE A 61 0.36 -6.27 -4.06
N ASP A 62 0.10 -7.55 -4.35
CA ASP A 62 -1.16 -8.22 -4.01
C ASP A 62 -1.06 -8.84 -2.61
N MET A 63 -1.69 -8.20 -1.65
CA MET A 63 -1.71 -8.61 -0.25
C MET A 63 -2.91 -9.52 0.02
N SER A 64 -2.92 -10.69 -0.63
CA SER A 64 -4.05 -11.63 -0.64
C SER A 64 -4.00 -12.69 0.47
N LYS A 65 -2.84 -12.91 1.08
CA LYS A 65 -2.75 -13.81 2.22
C LYS A 65 -3.38 -13.19 3.46
N SER A 66 -4.04 -14.04 4.26
CA SER A 66 -4.70 -13.64 5.49
C SER A 66 -4.01 -14.22 6.72
N GLY A 67 -3.98 -13.43 7.77
CA GLY A 67 -3.75 -13.96 9.12
C GLY A 67 -5.00 -14.61 9.69
N GLU A 68 -4.97 -14.91 10.98
CA GLU A 68 -6.09 -15.42 11.74
C GLU A 68 -6.36 -14.49 12.94
N ALA A 69 -7.53 -14.58 13.53
CA ALA A 69 -7.86 -13.84 14.75
C ALA A 69 -6.82 -14.14 15.86
N GLY A 70 -6.17 -13.10 16.35
CA GLY A 70 -5.07 -13.23 17.34
C GLY A 70 -3.73 -13.68 16.77
N LYS A 71 -3.64 -13.94 15.45
CA LYS A 71 -2.41 -14.32 14.74
C LYS A 71 -2.34 -13.56 13.40
N PRO A 72 -2.24 -12.23 13.42
CA PRO A 72 -2.12 -11.46 12.19
C PRO A 72 -0.83 -11.80 11.44
N ILE A 73 -0.83 -11.57 10.13
CA ILE A 73 0.42 -11.42 9.39
C ILE A 73 0.84 -9.96 9.54
N SER A 74 2.05 -9.72 10.05
CA SER A 74 2.49 -8.37 10.38
C SER A 74 3.68 -7.95 9.51
N TYR A 75 3.58 -6.78 8.88
CA TYR A 75 4.61 -6.13 8.06
C TYR A 75 5.08 -4.87 8.80
N LEU A 76 6.16 -4.98 9.56
CA LEU A 76 6.57 -3.95 10.51
C LEU A 76 7.95 -3.39 10.14
N ALA A 77 8.10 -2.06 10.18
CA ALA A 77 9.44 -1.47 10.24
C ALA A 77 10.24 -2.14 11.37
N ASN A 78 11.49 -2.49 11.10
CA ASN A 78 12.30 -3.19 12.09
C ASN A 78 12.57 -2.29 13.32
N PRO A 79 12.03 -2.60 14.51
CA PRO A 79 12.15 -1.74 15.68
C PRO A 79 13.58 -1.68 16.25
N ASN A 80 14.45 -2.59 15.83
CA ASN A 80 15.84 -2.67 16.29
C ASN A 80 16.81 -1.87 15.41
N LYS A 81 16.29 -1.21 14.35
CA LYS A 81 17.10 -0.39 13.44
C LYS A 81 16.53 1.03 13.37
N SER A 82 17.42 2.01 13.27
CA SER A 82 17.03 3.41 13.10
C SER A 82 16.71 3.72 11.64
N GLY A 83 15.70 4.55 11.40
CA GLY A 83 15.22 4.94 10.08
C GLY A 83 13.91 4.24 9.71
N ARG A 84 13.34 4.63 8.57
CA ARG A 84 12.09 4.05 8.06
C ARG A 84 12.34 3.33 6.74
N PRO A 85 11.66 2.21 6.49
CA PRO A 85 11.57 1.65 5.15
C PRO A 85 10.78 2.60 4.24
N ILE A 86 11.22 2.77 3.01
CA ILE A 86 10.57 3.65 2.02
C ILE A 86 10.36 2.84 0.75
N PHE A 87 9.12 2.63 0.34
CA PHE A 87 8.78 2.04 -0.94
C PHE A 87 8.65 3.15 -1.99
N ASP A 88 9.58 3.17 -2.95
CA ASP A 88 9.63 4.18 -4.01
C ASP A 88 9.05 3.62 -5.31
N LEU A 89 7.91 4.20 -5.74
CA LEU A 89 7.15 3.81 -6.92
C LEU A 89 7.37 4.76 -8.11
N SER A 90 8.31 5.70 -8.02
CA SER A 90 8.53 6.75 -9.02
C SER A 90 8.83 6.22 -10.43
N GLN A 91 9.30 4.98 -10.54
CA GLN A 91 9.60 4.33 -11.79
C GLN A 91 8.45 3.50 -12.37
N VAL A 92 7.41 3.19 -11.59
CA VAL A 92 6.27 2.36 -12.02
C VAL A 92 5.29 3.20 -12.81
N LYS A 93 5.36 3.12 -14.14
CA LYS A 93 4.57 3.91 -15.09
C LYS A 93 3.92 3.04 -16.16
N PRO A 94 2.97 2.16 -15.79
CA PRO A 94 2.31 1.28 -16.74
C PRO A 94 1.44 2.09 -17.71
N VAL A 95 1.57 1.82 -19.00
CA VAL A 95 0.81 2.56 -20.03
C VAL A 95 -0.68 2.19 -19.98
N GLY A 96 -1.54 3.21 -19.88
CA GLY A 96 -2.99 3.03 -19.91
C GLY A 96 -3.59 2.35 -18.69
N GLN A 97 -2.87 2.30 -17.59
CA GLN A 97 -3.35 1.68 -16.35
C GLN A 97 -3.20 2.65 -15.16
N ARG A 98 -4.05 2.47 -14.17
CA ARG A 98 -3.90 3.05 -12.83
C ARG A 98 -2.94 2.21 -12.00
N VAL A 99 -2.24 2.82 -11.08
CA VAL A 99 -1.33 2.12 -10.16
C VAL A 99 -2.02 1.97 -8.81
N THR A 100 -2.10 0.74 -8.30
CA THR A 100 -2.39 0.46 -6.91
C THR A 100 -1.15 -0.19 -6.28
N VAL A 101 -0.53 0.47 -5.30
CA VAL A 101 0.71 -0.06 -4.73
C VAL A 101 0.44 -1.27 -3.86
N PHE A 102 -0.32 -1.10 -2.79
CA PHE A 102 -0.77 -2.20 -1.92
C PHE A 102 -2.25 -2.49 -2.17
N TYR A 103 -2.52 -3.58 -2.88
CA TYR A 103 -3.87 -4.07 -3.13
C TYR A 103 -4.24 -5.10 -2.05
N ILE A 104 -5.15 -4.72 -1.15
CA ILE A 104 -5.47 -5.48 0.05
C ILE A 104 -6.75 -6.27 -0.15
N THR A 105 -6.63 -7.58 -0.27
CA THR A 105 -7.74 -8.54 -0.31
C THR A 105 -7.73 -9.48 0.90
N GLY A 106 -6.59 -9.58 1.59
CA GLY A 106 -6.41 -10.38 2.81
C GLY A 106 -6.99 -9.73 4.06
N SER A 107 -7.21 -10.53 5.08
CA SER A 107 -7.73 -10.14 6.40
C SER A 107 -6.73 -10.44 7.51
N ASN A 108 -6.90 -9.79 8.67
CA ASN A 108 -6.01 -9.93 9.83
C ASN A 108 -4.56 -9.63 9.45
N LEU A 109 -4.34 -8.48 8.81
CA LEU A 109 -3.03 -7.96 8.43
C LEU A 109 -2.68 -6.77 9.31
N HIS A 110 -1.40 -6.60 9.63
CA HIS A 110 -0.89 -5.44 10.33
C HIS A 110 0.27 -4.81 9.55
N PHE A 111 0.11 -3.58 9.11
CA PHE A 111 1.14 -2.79 8.44
C PHE A 111 1.58 -1.66 9.37
N LYS A 112 2.90 -1.48 9.58
CA LYS A 112 3.37 -0.45 10.50
C LYS A 112 4.72 0.14 10.13
N GLY A 113 4.77 1.48 10.17
CA GLY A 113 6.01 2.22 10.33
C GLY A 113 6.84 2.45 9.08
N PHE A 114 6.26 2.38 7.87
CA PHE A 114 6.97 2.62 6.62
C PHE A 114 6.29 3.68 5.76
N ASP A 115 7.04 4.16 4.75
CA ASP A 115 6.60 5.19 3.84
C ASP A 115 6.36 4.60 2.44
N VAL A 116 5.40 5.18 1.69
CA VAL A 116 5.16 4.93 0.27
C VAL A 116 5.24 6.25 -0.46
N ILE A 117 6.14 6.35 -1.43
CA ILE A 117 6.40 7.58 -2.17
C ILE A 117 6.35 7.37 -3.69
N GLY A 118 6.17 8.45 -4.42
CA GLY A 118 6.37 8.47 -5.87
C GLY A 118 5.32 7.72 -6.68
N THR A 119 4.18 7.33 -6.10
CA THR A 119 3.11 6.64 -6.85
C THR A 119 2.65 7.50 -8.02
N GLN A 120 2.62 6.92 -9.22
CA GLN A 120 2.40 7.66 -10.46
C GLN A 120 0.97 7.54 -10.98
N VAL A 121 0.56 8.57 -11.72
CA VAL A 121 -0.63 8.57 -12.58
C VAL A 121 -0.14 8.58 -14.03
N THR A 122 -0.67 7.70 -14.87
CA THR A 122 -0.24 7.51 -16.26
C THR A 122 -1.38 7.58 -17.27
N ILE A 123 -2.60 7.82 -16.79
CA ILE A 123 -3.79 8.06 -17.63
C ILE A 123 -4.31 9.47 -17.36
N THR A 124 -4.98 10.07 -18.34
CA THR A 124 -5.42 11.48 -18.25
C THR A 124 -6.88 11.63 -17.85
N GLU A 125 -7.68 10.59 -18.02
CA GLU A 125 -9.11 10.60 -17.69
C GLU A 125 -9.38 9.65 -16.50
N HIS A 126 -10.20 10.11 -15.56
CA HIS A 126 -10.54 9.34 -14.35
C HIS A 126 -9.30 8.79 -13.65
N THR A 127 -8.34 9.66 -13.42
CA THR A 127 -7.09 9.33 -12.73
C THR A 127 -7.41 8.91 -11.30
N GLN A 128 -6.93 7.77 -10.87
CA GLN A 128 -7.18 7.25 -9.54
C GLN A 128 -6.17 6.14 -9.21
N SER A 129 -4.90 6.52 -9.12
CA SER A 129 -3.92 5.64 -8.53
C SER A 129 -3.99 5.71 -7.00
N GLU A 130 -3.59 4.66 -6.29
CA GLU A 130 -3.65 4.62 -4.83
C GLU A 130 -2.38 4.01 -4.23
N CYS A 131 -1.94 4.52 -3.09
CA CYS A 131 -0.88 3.85 -2.32
C CYS A 131 -1.43 2.60 -1.61
N PHE A 132 -2.60 2.69 -0.99
CA PHE A 132 -3.33 1.54 -0.44
C PHE A 132 -4.74 1.50 -0.99
N ARG A 133 -5.18 0.32 -1.44
CA ARG A 133 -6.57 0.04 -1.80
C ARG A 133 -7.08 -1.16 -1.03
N VAL A 134 -8.04 -0.93 -0.14
CA VAL A 134 -8.70 -1.98 0.65
C VAL A 134 -10.06 -2.29 0.03
N VAL A 135 -10.31 -3.56 -0.29
CA VAL A 135 -11.53 -3.97 -0.99
C VAL A 135 -12.45 -4.83 -0.14
N GLN A 136 -13.63 -5.13 -0.67
CA GLN A 136 -14.60 -6.00 0.00
C GLN A 136 -13.99 -7.36 0.32
N GLY A 137 -14.18 -7.82 1.56
CA GLY A 137 -13.61 -9.07 2.06
C GLY A 137 -12.31 -8.90 2.84
N ALA A 138 -11.62 -7.77 2.71
CA ALA A 138 -10.44 -7.44 3.50
C ALA A 138 -10.88 -6.88 4.89
N ASN A 139 -10.86 -7.72 5.91
CA ASN A 139 -11.41 -7.40 7.22
C ASN A 139 -10.35 -7.43 8.33
N ASP A 140 -10.63 -6.73 9.42
CA ASP A 140 -9.86 -6.82 10.65
C ASP A 140 -8.36 -6.50 10.47
N ASN A 141 -8.05 -5.55 9.56
CA ASN A 141 -6.70 -5.13 9.29
C ASN A 141 -6.34 -3.87 10.10
N LEU A 142 -5.08 -3.77 10.52
CA LEU A 142 -4.51 -2.61 11.18
C LEU A 142 -3.44 -1.96 10.30
N TYR A 143 -3.59 -0.66 10.04
CA TYR A 143 -2.64 0.18 9.33
C TYR A 143 -2.16 1.26 10.29
N GLU A 144 -0.91 1.20 10.73
CA GLU A 144 -0.39 2.02 11.82
C GLU A 144 0.87 2.78 11.41
N ASP A 145 0.92 4.08 11.70
CA ASP A 145 2.11 4.92 11.47
C ASP A 145 2.67 4.80 10.04
N LEU A 146 1.80 4.81 9.03
CA LEU A 146 2.19 4.85 7.62
C LEU A 146 2.28 6.30 7.14
N LYS A 147 3.20 6.56 6.19
CA LYS A 147 3.29 7.85 5.49
C LYS A 147 3.18 7.63 3.99
N LEU A 148 2.20 8.30 3.37
CA LEU A 148 1.81 8.14 1.98
C LEU A 148 1.98 9.49 1.30
N HIS A 149 3.11 9.72 0.59
CA HIS A 149 3.46 11.09 0.24
C HIS A 149 4.34 11.23 -1.00
N ASP A 150 4.52 12.48 -1.43
CA ASP A 150 5.39 12.84 -2.58
C ASP A 150 5.08 12.04 -3.83
N GLY A 151 3.78 11.85 -4.12
CA GLY A 151 3.28 11.09 -5.27
C GLY A 151 2.17 11.84 -6.00
N MET A 152 1.47 11.10 -6.87
CA MET A 152 0.35 11.58 -7.67
C MET A 152 -0.94 10.78 -7.39
N ALA A 153 -1.03 10.13 -6.24
CA ALA A 153 -2.06 9.13 -5.95
C ALA A 153 -2.82 9.44 -4.67
N ILE A 154 -4.02 8.88 -4.54
CA ILE A 154 -4.73 8.80 -3.26
C ILE A 154 -3.82 8.08 -2.26
N GLY A 155 -3.64 8.65 -1.09
CA GLY A 155 -2.84 8.02 -0.04
C GLY A 155 -3.45 6.70 0.41
N PHE A 156 -4.63 6.71 0.98
CA PHE A 156 -5.32 5.51 1.46
C PHE A 156 -6.77 5.48 0.96
N TYR A 157 -7.14 4.39 0.28
CA TYR A 157 -8.46 4.25 -0.32
C TYR A 157 -9.20 3.01 0.19
N LEU A 158 -10.22 3.24 1.03
CA LEU A 158 -11.07 2.19 1.60
C LEU A 158 -12.34 2.06 0.77
N THR A 159 -12.48 0.96 0.02
CA THR A 159 -13.65 0.70 -0.82
C THR A 159 -14.54 -0.44 -0.31
N GLY A 160 -14.12 -1.12 0.75
CA GLY A 160 -14.84 -2.23 1.34
C GLY A 160 -14.13 -2.81 2.56
N GLY A 161 -14.64 -3.94 3.06
CA GLY A 161 -14.11 -4.60 4.25
C GLY A 161 -14.67 -4.06 5.57
N ASN A 162 -14.53 -4.85 6.63
CA ASN A 162 -15.07 -4.53 7.96
C ASN A 162 -13.96 -4.42 8.99
N ASN A 163 -14.19 -3.60 10.01
CA ASN A 163 -13.33 -3.49 11.19
C ASN A 163 -11.86 -3.17 10.88
N ASN A 164 -11.59 -2.48 9.78
CA ASN A 164 -10.25 -2.02 9.48
C ASN A 164 -9.94 -0.77 10.31
N HIS A 165 -8.74 -0.69 10.86
CA HIS A 165 -8.31 0.43 11.68
C HIS A 165 -7.11 1.12 11.02
N ILE A 166 -7.26 2.38 10.66
CA ILE A 166 -6.22 3.23 10.10
C ILE A 166 -5.81 4.19 11.22
N LEU A 167 -4.63 3.95 11.81
CA LEU A 167 -4.19 4.57 13.05
C LEU A 167 -2.92 5.40 12.84
N ASN A 168 -2.97 6.69 13.17
CA ASN A 168 -1.83 7.60 13.15
C ASN A 168 -1.09 7.63 11.80
N CYS A 169 -1.82 7.48 10.68
CA CYS A 169 -1.25 7.54 9.34
C CYS A 169 -1.27 8.98 8.80
N ASP A 170 -0.28 9.31 7.98
CA ASP A 170 -0.14 10.60 7.32
C ASP A 170 -0.25 10.44 5.80
N ALA A 171 -0.98 11.33 5.14
CA ALA A 171 -1.01 11.44 3.68
C ALA A 171 -0.77 12.91 3.29
N TYR A 172 0.32 13.19 2.57
CA TYR A 172 0.69 14.57 2.30
C TYR A 172 1.52 14.74 1.03
N ASN A 173 1.49 15.98 0.52
CA ASN A 173 2.27 16.40 -0.63
C ASN A 173 2.06 15.50 -1.87
N ASN A 174 0.82 15.07 -2.08
CA ASN A 174 0.43 14.30 -3.26
C ASN A 174 -0.23 15.24 -4.25
N TYR A 175 0.28 15.29 -5.47
CA TYR A 175 -0.20 16.19 -6.50
C TYR A 175 -0.15 15.55 -7.88
N ASP A 176 -1.32 15.38 -8.50
CA ASP A 176 -1.44 14.87 -9.86
C ASP A 176 -1.30 16.00 -10.90
N THR A 177 -0.23 15.97 -11.66
CA THR A 177 0.03 16.92 -12.75
C THR A 177 -0.46 16.44 -14.12
N VAL A 178 -1.01 15.23 -14.21
CA VAL A 178 -1.35 14.53 -15.45
C VAL A 178 -2.84 14.54 -15.75
N SER A 179 -3.67 14.53 -14.69
CA SER A 179 -5.12 14.50 -14.85
C SER A 179 -5.65 15.72 -15.62
N GLU A 180 -6.79 15.55 -16.22
CA GLU A 180 -7.58 16.46 -17.09
C GLU A 180 -7.22 17.95 -16.96
N GLY A 181 -6.23 18.41 -17.72
CA GLY A 181 -5.74 19.78 -17.67
C GLY A 181 -4.80 20.11 -16.51
N GLY A 182 -4.30 19.13 -15.78
CA GLY A 182 -3.40 19.32 -14.63
C GLY A 182 -4.14 19.85 -13.39
N SER A 183 -5.45 19.58 -13.29
CA SER A 183 -6.30 20.06 -12.20
C SER A 183 -6.03 19.38 -10.87
N GLY A 184 -5.35 18.24 -10.87
CA GLY A 184 -5.00 17.50 -9.65
C GLY A 184 -6.14 16.65 -9.10
N GLU A 185 -6.98 16.09 -9.95
CA GLU A 185 -8.13 15.29 -9.54
C GLU A 185 -7.75 13.95 -8.90
N ASN A 186 -8.60 13.46 -7.98
CA ASN A 186 -8.50 12.15 -7.34
C ASN A 186 -7.18 11.89 -6.60
N VAL A 187 -6.72 12.85 -5.80
CA VAL A 187 -5.51 12.76 -4.99
C VAL A 187 -5.80 13.06 -3.51
N ASP A 188 -6.91 12.51 -3.04
CA ASP A 188 -7.27 12.56 -1.62
C ASP A 188 -6.17 12.01 -0.71
N GLY A 189 -6.00 12.60 0.46
CA GLY A 189 -5.15 11.98 1.48
C GLY A 189 -5.72 10.65 1.95
N PHE A 190 -7.03 10.64 2.30
CA PHE A 190 -7.78 9.45 2.71
C PHE A 190 -9.16 9.45 2.06
N GLY A 191 -9.45 8.45 1.25
CA GLY A 191 -10.75 8.22 0.65
C GLY A 191 -11.48 7.05 1.32
N CYS A 192 -12.77 7.24 1.65
CA CYS A 192 -13.63 6.18 2.17
C CYS A 192 -14.90 6.10 1.33
N HIS A 193 -14.91 5.22 0.34
CA HIS A 193 -16.03 5.04 -0.58
C HIS A 193 -16.74 3.70 -0.35
N ILE A 194 -17.22 3.50 0.87
CA ILE A 194 -18.03 2.35 1.24
C ILE A 194 -19.48 2.67 0.87
N ASN A 195 -19.86 2.40 -0.36
CA ASN A 195 -21.22 2.64 -0.82
C ASN A 195 -22.19 1.61 -0.25
N GLY A 196 -22.98 2.00 0.69
CA GLY A 196 -24.30 1.62 1.20
C GLY A 196 -24.93 0.25 0.93
N GLN A 197 -24.24 -0.76 0.50
CA GLN A 197 -24.75 -2.11 0.27
C GLN A 197 -23.94 -3.20 0.99
N GLY A 198 -23.67 -3.00 2.27
CA GLY A 198 -22.95 -4.00 3.08
C GLY A 198 -21.48 -4.16 2.70
N ARG A 199 -20.88 -3.16 2.09
CA ARG A 199 -19.47 -3.22 1.65
C ARG A 199 -18.48 -3.02 2.79
N GLY A 200 -18.91 -2.56 3.94
CA GLY A 200 -18.05 -2.43 5.10
C GLY A 200 -18.69 -1.70 6.28
N THR A 201 -18.42 -2.18 7.48
CA THR A 201 -18.84 -1.59 8.74
C THR A 201 -17.71 -1.64 9.76
N GLY A 202 -17.77 -0.79 10.80
CA GLY A 202 -16.81 -0.82 11.90
C GLY A 202 -15.40 -0.34 11.54
N ASN A 203 -15.21 0.28 10.38
CA ASN A 203 -13.92 0.84 9.99
C ASN A 203 -13.67 2.16 10.74
N VAL A 204 -12.43 2.39 11.17
CA VAL A 204 -12.04 3.54 11.98
C VAL A 204 -10.80 4.21 11.40
N PHE A 205 -10.86 5.54 11.24
CA PHE A 205 -9.69 6.39 11.03
C PHE A 205 -9.43 7.17 12.32
N GLU A 206 -8.27 6.98 12.93
CA GLU A 206 -7.92 7.56 14.21
C GLU A 206 -6.53 8.21 14.16
N GLY A 207 -6.43 9.48 14.56
CA GLY A 207 -5.16 10.21 14.62
C GLY A 207 -4.51 10.45 13.25
N CYS A 208 -5.22 10.23 12.15
CA CYS A 208 -4.71 10.42 10.80
C CYS A 208 -4.66 11.91 10.43
N ARG A 209 -3.68 12.28 9.57
CA ARG A 209 -3.50 13.66 9.11
C ARG A 209 -3.33 13.70 7.61
N ALA A 210 -3.98 14.68 6.97
CA ALA A 210 -3.84 14.94 5.54
C ALA A 210 -3.53 16.42 5.32
N TRP A 211 -2.51 16.73 4.49
CA TRP A 211 -2.18 18.11 4.14
C TRP A 211 -1.42 18.19 2.82
N TYR A 212 -1.56 19.31 2.11
CA TYR A 212 -0.94 19.54 0.79
C TYR A 212 -1.22 18.44 -0.23
N ASN A 213 -2.40 17.84 -0.19
CA ASN A 213 -2.90 17.03 -1.29
C ASN A 213 -3.77 17.91 -2.18
N CYS A 214 -3.96 17.56 -3.45
CA CYS A 214 -4.65 18.45 -4.39
C CYS A 214 -6.12 18.10 -4.62
N ASP A 215 -6.74 17.34 -3.75
CA ASP A 215 -8.19 17.12 -3.79
C ASP A 215 -8.76 17.00 -2.36
#